data_640adf7160700e9bfc84e74c90d1a4f3
#
_entry.id   640adf7160700e9bfc84e74c90d1a4f3
#
_cell.length_a   1.000
_cell.length_b   1.000
_cell.length_c   1.000
_cell.angle_alpha   90.00
_cell.angle_beta   90.00
_cell.angle_gamma   90.00
#
_symmetry.space_group_name_H-M   'P 1'
#
loop_
_entity.id
_entity.type
_entity.pdbx_description
1 polymer ?
#
loop_
_entity_poly.entity_id
_entity_poly.type
_entity_poly.pdbx_seq_one_letter_code
_entity_poly.pdbx_strand_id
1 'polypeptide(L)'
;QTGINGMKQITYRTIFEDNVQTSRSVFKEEIINDARPEIVMVGVQSNFTPFPFIGKMAYLSSGNAWLMEENSGKRRMLVANGQLDGRILKLSPNAEWLLYTQKEEDSPENRINSLWVINLNEENANPIPLGIYNVIHFADWLPGAIQTILYSTVEPRSTPPGWQANNDLQKATFTLGGMVRKEELVEAGSGGIYGWWGTNYAIDPYGDYVAYARPDGIGLIDLEDFNQQQILDILPYQTRS
;
A
#
# COMPACT_ATOMS: atom_id res chain seq x y z
N GLN A 1 -1.50 16.86 -10.51
CA GLN A 1 -2.67 16.33 -11.22
C GLN A 1 -2.16 15.40 -12.30
N THR A 2 -2.56 14.13 -12.27
CA THR A 2 -2.10 13.08 -13.19
C THR A 2 -2.55 13.38 -14.61
N GLY A 3 -1.65 13.21 -15.59
CA GLY A 3 -1.94 13.32 -17.01
C GLY A 3 -2.76 12.12 -17.50
N ILE A 4 -3.54 12.32 -18.53
CA ILE A 4 -4.29 11.26 -19.21
C ILE A 4 -3.88 11.25 -20.68
N ASN A 5 -3.49 10.08 -21.18
CA ASN A 5 -3.17 9.93 -22.59
C ASN A 5 -4.43 10.10 -23.45
N GLY A 6 -4.33 10.95 -24.47
CA GLY A 6 -5.36 11.06 -25.50
C GLY A 6 -5.38 9.86 -26.41
N MET A 7 -6.52 9.63 -27.03
CA MET A 7 -6.73 8.62 -28.06
C MET A 7 -7.31 9.26 -29.30
N LYS A 8 -6.71 9.00 -30.46
CA LYS A 8 -7.26 9.39 -31.75
C LYS A 8 -7.39 8.20 -32.69
N GLN A 9 -8.42 8.20 -33.48
CA GLN A 9 -8.66 7.24 -34.55
C GLN A 9 -8.25 7.86 -35.87
N ILE A 10 -7.41 7.16 -36.64
CA ILE A 10 -7.00 7.58 -37.98
C ILE A 10 -7.50 6.55 -38.98
N THR A 11 -8.35 7.00 -39.90
CA THR A 11 -8.82 6.19 -41.03
C THR A 11 -7.98 6.51 -42.26
N TYR A 12 -7.40 5.50 -42.88
CA TYR A 12 -6.59 5.65 -44.08
C TYR A 12 -7.40 5.24 -45.32
N ARG A 13 -7.24 6.00 -46.40
CA ARG A 13 -7.62 5.60 -47.75
C ARG A 13 -6.41 5.01 -48.45
N THR A 14 -6.51 3.75 -48.88
CA THR A 14 -5.46 3.06 -49.63
C THR A 14 -5.99 2.78 -51.04
N ILE A 15 -5.22 3.13 -52.07
CA ILE A 15 -5.51 2.89 -53.46
C ILE A 15 -4.60 1.76 -53.94
N PHE A 16 -5.21 0.79 -54.65
CA PHE A 16 -4.50 -0.32 -55.29
C PHE A 16 -4.74 -0.27 -56.79
N GLU A 17 -3.68 -0.50 -57.54
CA GLU A 17 -3.70 -0.73 -59.01
C GLU A 17 -2.99 -2.04 -59.26
N ASP A 18 -3.62 -2.97 -59.99
CA ASP A 18 -3.08 -4.30 -60.29
C ASP A 18 -2.60 -5.10 -59.03
N ASN A 19 -3.37 -5.01 -57.93
CA ASN A 19 -3.03 -5.58 -56.59
C ASN A 19 -1.78 -4.99 -55.91
N VAL A 20 -1.23 -3.88 -56.45
CA VAL A 20 -0.11 -3.17 -55.82
C VAL A 20 -0.64 -1.90 -55.18
N GLN A 21 -0.27 -1.67 -53.93
CA GLN A 21 -0.64 -0.44 -53.24
C GLN A 21 0.12 0.73 -53.88
N THR A 22 -0.62 1.65 -54.50
CA THR A 22 -0.05 2.84 -55.16
C THR A 22 -0.09 4.10 -54.30
N SER A 23 -1.06 4.18 -53.37
CA SER A 23 -1.19 5.34 -52.51
C SER A 23 -1.83 4.97 -51.18
N ARG A 24 -1.42 5.70 -50.10
CA ARG A 24 -2.05 5.68 -48.79
C ARG A 24 -2.10 7.08 -48.23
N SER A 25 -3.29 7.60 -47.94
CA SER A 25 -3.50 8.92 -47.34
C SER A 25 -4.44 8.85 -46.16
N VAL A 26 -4.31 9.80 -45.24
CA VAL A 26 -5.30 9.95 -44.15
C VAL A 26 -6.60 10.43 -44.73
N PHE A 27 -7.67 9.67 -44.53
CA PHE A 27 -9.02 9.99 -45.00
C PHE A 27 -9.84 10.73 -43.91
N LYS A 28 -9.72 10.27 -42.66
CA LYS A 28 -10.40 10.87 -41.49
C LYS A 28 -9.51 10.75 -40.28
N GLU A 29 -9.51 11.79 -39.47
CA GLU A 29 -8.89 11.81 -38.14
C GLU A 29 -9.95 12.27 -37.14
N GLU A 30 -10.15 11.51 -36.07
CA GLU A 30 -11.13 11.76 -35.04
C GLU A 30 -10.50 11.58 -33.66
N ILE A 31 -10.62 12.58 -32.81
CA ILE A 31 -10.14 12.50 -31.43
C ILE A 31 -11.23 11.79 -30.62
N ILE A 32 -10.91 10.62 -30.07
CA ILE A 32 -11.80 9.83 -29.22
C ILE A 32 -11.79 10.36 -27.79
N ASN A 33 -10.59 10.65 -27.28
CA ASN A 33 -10.39 11.26 -25.97
C ASN A 33 -9.29 12.33 -26.06
N ASP A 34 -9.53 13.48 -25.47
CA ASP A 34 -8.52 14.52 -25.36
C ASP A 34 -7.44 14.15 -24.36
N ALA A 35 -6.18 14.40 -24.73
CA ALA A 35 -5.06 14.30 -23.80
C ALA A 35 -5.18 15.38 -22.72
N ARG A 36 -4.94 15.02 -21.47
CA ARG A 36 -4.78 15.98 -20.37
C ARG A 36 -3.32 15.99 -19.93
N PRO A 37 -2.67 17.16 -19.95
CA PRO A 37 -1.28 17.26 -19.50
C PRO A 37 -1.16 16.95 -18.00
N GLU A 38 -0.07 16.30 -17.63
CA GLU A 38 0.32 16.20 -16.23
C GLU A 38 0.75 17.58 -15.72
N ILE A 39 0.15 18.00 -14.59
CA ILE A 39 0.56 19.24 -13.93
C ILE A 39 1.28 18.86 -12.65
N VAL A 40 2.60 18.94 -12.69
CA VAL A 40 3.47 18.83 -11.52
C VAL A 40 3.71 20.24 -10.98
N MET A 41 3.13 20.54 -9.80
CA MET A 41 3.47 21.78 -9.09
C MET A 41 4.79 21.55 -8.35
N VAL A 42 5.86 22.13 -8.86
CA VAL A 42 7.14 22.19 -8.14
C VAL A 42 7.13 23.46 -7.29
N GLY A 43 7.04 23.29 -5.97
CA GLY A 43 7.19 24.40 -5.04
C GLY A 43 8.64 24.90 -5.08
N VAL A 44 8.87 26.07 -5.62
CA VAL A 44 10.18 26.74 -5.57
C VAL A 44 10.19 27.64 -4.33
N GLN A 45 10.70 27.12 -3.23
CA GLN A 45 10.93 27.93 -2.02
C GLN A 45 12.31 28.58 -2.15
N SER A 46 12.35 29.84 -2.53
CA SER A 46 13.58 30.55 -2.90
C SER A 46 14.61 30.75 -1.77
N ASN A 47 14.24 30.45 -0.51
CA ASN A 47 15.10 30.63 0.67
C ASN A 47 15.13 29.39 1.58
N PHE A 48 14.85 28.19 1.03
CA PHE A 48 14.92 26.97 1.80
C PHE A 48 16.35 26.46 1.89
N THR A 49 16.93 26.46 3.09
CA THR A 49 18.20 25.79 3.35
C THR A 49 17.92 24.34 3.71
N PRO A 50 18.39 23.36 2.91
CA PRO A 50 18.20 21.96 3.22
C PRO A 50 18.79 21.60 4.57
N PHE A 51 18.00 20.92 5.40
CA PHE A 51 18.47 20.39 6.68
C PHE A 51 19.06 18.98 6.47
N PRO A 52 20.34 18.73 6.82
CA PRO A 52 20.94 17.41 6.70
C PRO A 52 20.43 16.46 7.78
N PHE A 53 20.23 15.19 7.43
CA PHE A 53 19.90 14.12 8.36
C PHE A 53 20.48 12.78 7.89
N ILE A 54 20.58 11.81 8.79
CA ILE A 54 21.09 10.47 8.49
C ILE A 54 19.89 9.54 8.30
N GLY A 55 19.92 8.74 7.24
CA GLY A 55 18.90 7.74 6.92
C GLY A 55 17.92 8.19 5.84
N LYS A 56 16.78 7.53 5.78
CA LYS A 56 15.71 7.74 4.81
C LYS A 56 14.41 8.12 5.52
N MET A 57 13.63 9.00 4.92
CA MET A 57 12.31 9.39 5.40
C MET A 57 11.30 9.22 4.27
N ALA A 58 10.35 8.32 4.44
CA ALA A 58 9.20 8.20 3.55
C ALA A 58 8.01 8.99 4.11
N TYR A 59 7.31 9.70 3.23
CA TYR A 59 6.12 10.47 3.62
C TYR A 59 5.08 10.49 2.52
N LEU A 60 3.83 10.71 2.93
CA LEU A 60 2.68 10.85 2.05
C LEU A 60 2.39 12.33 1.79
N SER A 61 2.17 12.68 0.53
CA SER A 61 1.67 14.00 0.15
C SER A 61 0.76 13.89 -1.07
N SER A 62 -0.48 14.38 -0.92
CA SER A 62 -1.51 14.37 -1.99
C SER A 62 -1.72 12.99 -2.61
N GLY A 63 -1.79 11.94 -1.79
CA GLY A 63 -1.97 10.56 -2.26
C GLY A 63 -0.76 9.94 -2.96
N ASN A 64 0.41 10.60 -2.89
CA ASN A 64 1.66 10.10 -3.48
C ASN A 64 2.69 9.81 -2.40
N ALA A 65 3.51 8.78 -2.61
CA ALA A 65 4.63 8.46 -1.74
C ALA A 65 5.90 9.18 -2.19
N TRP A 66 6.58 9.79 -1.23
CA TRP A 66 7.83 10.51 -1.42
C TRP A 66 8.91 9.95 -0.51
N LEU A 67 10.16 10.07 -0.95
CA LEU A 67 11.34 9.73 -0.19
C LEU A 67 12.25 10.96 -0.08
N MET A 68 12.78 11.20 1.12
CA MET A 68 13.90 12.10 1.36
C MET A 68 15.11 11.29 1.82
N GLU A 69 16.30 11.65 1.33
CA GLU A 69 17.57 11.02 1.67
C GLU A 69 18.63 12.08 1.89
N GLU A 70 19.50 11.91 2.90
CA GLU A 70 20.62 12.77 3.22
C GLU A 70 20.23 14.19 3.70
N ASN A 71 19.27 14.84 3.08
CA ASN A 71 18.79 16.17 3.47
C ASN A 71 17.37 16.42 3.00
N SER A 72 16.71 17.40 3.60
CA SER A 72 15.31 17.75 3.32
C SER A 72 15.07 18.33 1.92
N GLY A 73 16.11 18.67 1.17
CA GLY A 73 16.02 19.12 -0.22
C GLY A 73 16.11 17.99 -1.24
N LYS A 74 16.75 16.87 -0.90
CA LYS A 74 16.90 15.71 -1.79
C LYS A 74 15.65 14.82 -1.67
N ARG A 75 14.66 15.10 -2.52
CA ARG A 75 13.35 14.44 -2.54
C ARG A 75 13.13 13.78 -3.87
N ARG A 76 12.60 12.56 -3.84
CA ARG A 76 12.09 11.89 -5.04
C ARG A 76 10.72 11.27 -4.79
N MET A 77 9.90 11.25 -5.82
CA MET A 77 8.60 10.60 -5.79
C MET A 77 8.79 9.11 -6.04
N LEU A 78 8.22 8.28 -5.18
CA LEU A 78 8.25 6.82 -5.29
C LEU A 78 7.05 6.30 -6.05
N VAL A 79 5.86 6.80 -5.69
CA VAL A 79 4.58 6.43 -6.28
C VAL A 79 3.79 7.70 -6.56
N ALA A 80 3.37 7.87 -7.83
CA ALA A 80 2.81 9.13 -8.34
C ALA A 80 1.37 8.99 -8.86
N ASN A 81 0.61 7.99 -8.38
CA ASN A 81 -0.73 7.73 -8.87
C ASN A 81 -1.85 8.47 -8.12
N GLY A 82 -1.52 9.14 -7.01
CA GLY A 82 -2.50 9.88 -6.20
C GLY A 82 -3.46 9.01 -5.39
N GLN A 83 -3.24 7.70 -5.33
CA GLN A 83 -4.21 6.75 -4.74
C GLN A 83 -3.81 6.21 -3.36
N LEU A 84 -2.68 6.61 -2.80
CA LEU A 84 -2.31 6.15 -1.47
C LEU A 84 -3.33 6.67 -0.44
N ASP A 85 -3.86 5.76 0.38
CA ASP A 85 -4.87 6.08 1.40
C ASP A 85 -4.27 6.46 2.76
N GLY A 86 -2.97 6.24 2.95
CA GLY A 86 -2.25 6.57 4.18
C GLY A 86 -2.53 5.65 5.37
N ARG A 87 -3.22 4.53 5.16
CA ARG A 87 -3.47 3.54 6.22
C ARG A 87 -2.17 2.87 6.65
N ILE A 88 -1.41 2.41 5.68
CA ILE A 88 -0.08 1.82 5.89
C ILE A 88 0.94 2.62 5.09
N LEU A 89 2.03 3.00 5.74
CA LEU A 89 3.21 3.59 5.12
C LEU A 89 4.41 3.27 6.03
N LYS A 90 5.16 2.21 5.71
CA LYS A 90 6.21 1.66 6.57
C LYS A 90 7.49 1.38 5.81
N LEU A 91 8.59 1.96 6.26
CA LEU A 91 9.92 1.58 5.79
C LEU A 91 10.33 0.24 6.40
N SER A 92 10.99 -0.61 5.60
CA SER A 92 11.63 -1.81 6.13
C SER A 92 12.76 -1.46 7.11
N PRO A 93 13.11 -2.33 8.06
CA PRO A 93 14.18 -2.06 9.04
C PRO A 93 15.53 -1.69 8.42
N ASN A 94 15.87 -2.26 7.26
CA ASN A 94 17.07 -1.93 6.49
C ASN A 94 16.90 -0.71 5.55
N ALA A 95 15.72 -0.07 5.55
CA ALA A 95 15.36 1.06 4.68
C ALA A 95 15.56 0.80 3.18
N GLU A 96 15.39 -0.45 2.72
CA GLU A 96 15.45 -0.84 1.30
C GLU A 96 14.08 -0.91 0.63
N TRP A 97 13.01 -1.05 1.43
CA TRP A 97 11.65 -1.21 0.95
C TRP A 97 10.68 -0.25 1.63
N LEU A 98 9.65 0.16 0.89
CA LEU A 98 8.47 0.82 1.43
C LEU A 98 7.26 -0.09 1.25
N LEU A 99 6.55 -0.36 2.35
CA LEU A 99 5.25 -1.01 2.40
C LEU A 99 4.17 0.07 2.48
N TYR A 100 3.13 -0.03 1.64
CA TYR A 100 2.07 0.97 1.63
C TYR A 100 0.74 0.41 1.11
N THR A 101 -0.34 1.09 1.45
CA THR A 101 -1.68 0.82 0.92
C THR A 101 -2.12 1.88 -0.07
N GLN A 102 -2.86 1.46 -1.09
CA GLN A 102 -3.57 2.35 -2.01
C GLN A 102 -5.03 1.94 -2.14
N LYS A 103 -5.90 2.92 -2.39
CA LYS A 103 -7.33 2.72 -2.58
C LYS A 103 -7.61 1.81 -3.77
N GLU A 104 -8.65 1.02 -3.64
CA GLU A 104 -9.25 0.27 -4.74
C GLU A 104 -10.55 0.98 -5.14
N GLU A 105 -10.47 1.90 -6.11
CA GLU A 105 -11.64 2.58 -6.66
C GLU A 105 -12.32 1.65 -7.66
N ASP A 106 -13.68 1.61 -7.61
CA ASP A 106 -14.52 0.81 -8.51
C ASP A 106 -14.24 -0.71 -8.50
N SER A 107 -13.75 -1.25 -7.38
CA SER A 107 -13.53 -2.68 -7.25
C SER A 107 -14.86 -3.44 -7.25
N PRO A 108 -15.07 -4.41 -8.16
CA PRO A 108 -16.29 -5.22 -8.21
C PRO A 108 -16.50 -6.07 -6.93
N GLU A 109 -15.44 -6.26 -6.14
CA GLU A 109 -15.46 -7.03 -4.89
C GLU A 109 -15.56 -6.12 -3.64
N ASN A 110 -15.90 -4.83 -3.82
CA ASN A 110 -15.95 -3.83 -2.73
C ASN A 110 -14.66 -3.77 -1.89
N ARG A 111 -13.50 -3.96 -2.52
CA ARG A 111 -12.21 -3.85 -1.83
C ARG A 111 -11.97 -2.41 -1.40
N ILE A 112 -11.51 -2.22 -0.17
CA ILE A 112 -11.22 -0.89 0.38
C ILE A 112 -9.87 -0.40 -0.14
N ASN A 113 -8.86 -1.24 -0.06
CA ASN A 113 -7.49 -0.97 -0.48
C ASN A 113 -6.74 -2.25 -0.83
N SER A 114 -5.58 -2.07 -1.42
CA SER A 114 -4.59 -3.12 -1.68
C SER A 114 -3.23 -2.77 -1.08
N LEU A 115 -2.46 -3.78 -0.73
CA LEU A 115 -1.15 -3.68 -0.11
C LEU A 115 -0.05 -3.89 -1.15
N TRP A 116 0.93 -3.00 -1.15
CA TRP A 116 2.01 -2.91 -2.13
C TRP A 116 3.36 -2.72 -1.46
N VAL A 117 4.41 -3.10 -2.17
CA VAL A 117 5.79 -2.78 -1.80
C VAL A 117 6.54 -2.16 -2.97
N ILE A 118 7.52 -1.32 -2.68
CA ILE A 118 8.43 -0.76 -3.69
C ILE A 118 9.87 -0.78 -3.16
N ASN A 119 10.81 -1.16 -4.04
CA ASN A 119 12.24 -1.14 -3.74
C ASN A 119 12.77 0.29 -3.77
N LEU A 120 13.46 0.71 -2.74
CA LEU A 120 14.01 2.07 -2.60
C LEU A 120 15.44 2.21 -3.15
N ASN A 121 16.12 1.10 -3.43
CA ASN A 121 17.49 1.11 -3.96
C ASN A 121 17.52 1.31 -5.47
N GLU A 122 16.38 1.15 -6.16
CA GLU A 122 16.24 1.39 -7.58
C GLU A 122 15.56 2.73 -7.84
N GLU A 123 16.13 3.55 -8.71
CA GLU A 123 15.63 4.91 -8.98
C GLU A 123 14.24 4.90 -9.64
N ASN A 124 13.98 3.92 -10.50
CA ASN A 124 12.71 3.72 -11.22
C ASN A 124 12.11 2.35 -10.91
N ALA A 125 12.09 1.96 -9.64
CA ALA A 125 11.50 0.68 -9.23
C ALA A 125 10.02 0.63 -9.59
N ASN A 126 9.58 -0.52 -10.08
CA ASN A 126 8.16 -0.78 -10.25
C ASN A 126 7.55 -1.28 -8.94
N PRO A 127 6.41 -0.72 -8.51
CA PRO A 127 5.67 -1.25 -7.37
C PRO A 127 5.23 -2.69 -7.59
N ILE A 128 5.33 -3.52 -6.55
CA ILE A 128 4.92 -4.92 -6.55
C ILE A 128 3.61 -5.05 -5.76
N PRO A 129 2.50 -5.48 -6.38
CA PRO A 129 1.27 -5.79 -5.67
C PRO A 129 1.43 -7.10 -4.90
N LEU A 130 1.04 -7.11 -3.62
CA LEU A 130 1.10 -8.31 -2.80
C LEU A 130 -0.15 -9.19 -2.92
N GLY A 131 -1.19 -8.73 -3.65
CA GLY A 131 -2.47 -9.43 -3.75
C GLY A 131 -3.16 -9.57 -2.39
N ILE A 132 -2.89 -8.64 -1.47
CA ILE A 132 -3.47 -8.54 -0.14
C ILE A 132 -4.36 -7.30 -0.15
N TYR A 133 -5.58 -7.44 0.37
CA TYR A 133 -6.62 -6.41 0.32
C TYR A 133 -7.18 -6.13 1.71
N ASN A 134 -7.84 -4.98 1.84
CA ASN A 134 -8.58 -4.60 3.04
C ASN A 134 -7.72 -4.53 4.31
N VAL A 135 -6.55 -3.92 4.19
CA VAL A 135 -5.61 -3.72 5.30
C VAL A 135 -5.79 -2.30 5.84
N ILE A 136 -6.32 -2.17 7.07
CA ILE A 136 -6.64 -0.87 7.66
C ILE A 136 -5.81 -0.58 8.90
N HIS A 137 -5.68 -1.57 9.80
CA HIS A 137 -5.14 -1.35 11.13
C HIS A 137 -3.67 -1.66 11.25
N PHE A 138 -3.23 -2.74 10.60
CA PHE A 138 -1.90 -3.27 10.83
C PHE A 138 -1.31 -3.90 9.57
N ALA A 139 -0.16 -3.44 9.18
CA ALA A 139 0.84 -4.17 8.41
C ALA A 139 2.21 -3.59 8.76
N ASP A 140 3.18 -4.45 9.05
CA ASP A 140 4.54 -4.05 9.35
C ASP A 140 5.55 -5.13 8.92
N TRP A 141 6.80 -4.74 8.83
CA TRP A 141 7.90 -5.62 8.47
C TRP A 141 8.26 -6.55 9.61
N LEU A 142 8.51 -7.82 9.31
CA LEU A 142 9.04 -8.77 10.28
C LEU A 142 10.56 -8.55 10.39
N PRO A 143 11.09 -8.09 11.54
CA PRO A 143 12.52 -7.92 11.75
C PRO A 143 13.28 -9.24 11.56
N GLY A 144 14.49 -9.15 11.02
CA GLY A 144 15.34 -10.33 10.79
C GLY A 144 14.93 -11.22 9.60
N ALA A 145 13.71 -11.07 9.08
CA ALA A 145 13.20 -11.83 7.93
C ALA A 145 13.26 -11.03 6.64
N ILE A 146 13.80 -11.64 5.58
CA ILE A 146 13.90 -10.98 4.27
C ILE A 146 12.52 -10.92 3.61
N GLN A 147 12.14 -9.72 3.13
CA GLN A 147 10.91 -9.50 2.33
C GLN A 147 9.66 -10.14 2.96
N THR A 148 9.56 -10.08 4.28
CA THR A 148 8.46 -10.66 5.04
C THR A 148 7.75 -9.59 5.85
N ILE A 149 6.41 -9.64 5.82
CA ILE A 149 5.53 -8.73 6.55
C ILE A 149 4.51 -9.53 7.36
N LEU A 150 4.03 -8.92 8.44
CA LEU A 150 2.83 -9.33 9.14
C LEU A 150 1.72 -8.32 8.87
N TYR A 151 0.47 -8.77 8.76
CA TYR A 151 -0.68 -7.90 8.50
C TYR A 151 -1.96 -8.48 9.07
N SER A 152 -2.96 -7.60 9.26
CA SER A 152 -4.33 -7.96 9.65
C SER A 152 -5.31 -7.35 8.67
N THR A 153 -6.44 -8.03 8.47
CA THR A 153 -7.43 -7.64 7.47
C THR A 153 -8.76 -7.20 8.08
N VAL A 154 -9.61 -6.61 7.26
CA VAL A 154 -10.98 -6.28 7.61
C VAL A 154 -11.95 -6.81 6.56
N GLU A 155 -13.19 -7.02 6.94
CA GLU A 155 -14.30 -7.32 6.04
C GLU A 155 -15.00 -6.00 5.67
N PRO A 156 -15.13 -5.65 4.38
CA PRO A 156 -15.91 -4.49 3.96
C PRO A 156 -17.38 -4.59 4.38
N ARG A 157 -17.97 -3.49 4.82
CA ARG A 157 -19.38 -3.40 5.26
C ARG A 157 -20.07 -2.20 4.62
N SER A 158 -21.36 -2.31 4.36
CA SER A 158 -22.17 -1.21 3.83
C SER A 158 -22.55 -0.17 4.90
N THR A 159 -22.43 -0.53 6.17
CA THR A 159 -22.72 0.36 7.30
C THR A 159 -21.46 1.02 7.84
N PRO A 160 -21.53 2.27 8.37
CA PRO A 160 -20.38 2.90 9.01
C PRO A 160 -19.78 2.04 10.13
N PRO A 161 -18.45 1.97 10.23
CA PRO A 161 -17.41 2.73 9.53
C PRO A 161 -17.05 2.21 8.12
N GLY A 162 -17.79 1.31 7.52
CA GLY A 162 -17.54 0.72 6.20
C GLY A 162 -16.72 -0.57 6.23
N TRP A 163 -16.39 -1.06 7.41
CA TRP A 163 -15.60 -2.29 7.62
C TRP A 163 -15.85 -2.89 9.03
N GLN A 164 -15.50 -4.15 9.17
CA GLN A 164 -15.41 -4.88 10.42
C GLN A 164 -14.05 -5.59 10.49
N ALA A 165 -13.35 -5.49 11.61
CA ALA A 165 -12.06 -6.13 11.78
C ALA A 165 -12.18 -7.66 11.83
N ASN A 166 -11.30 -8.34 11.11
CA ASN A 166 -11.18 -9.79 11.18
C ASN A 166 -10.40 -10.25 12.42
N ASN A 167 -9.58 -9.38 12.99
CA ASN A 167 -8.68 -9.70 14.11
C ASN A 167 -7.75 -10.88 13.83
N ASP A 168 -7.50 -11.11 12.57
CA ASP A 168 -6.56 -12.08 12.06
C ASP A 168 -5.13 -11.56 12.19
N LEU A 169 -4.17 -12.46 12.17
CA LEU A 169 -2.77 -12.15 11.96
C LEU A 169 -2.22 -13.06 10.87
N GLN A 170 -1.70 -12.47 9.85
CA GLN A 170 -1.19 -13.17 8.69
C GLN A 170 0.24 -12.77 8.38
N LYS A 171 1.00 -13.70 7.81
CA LYS A 171 2.36 -13.49 7.33
C LYS A 171 2.40 -13.59 5.81
N ALA A 172 3.10 -12.67 5.17
CA ALA A 172 3.38 -12.75 3.74
C ALA A 172 4.86 -12.56 3.47
N THR A 173 5.42 -13.47 2.65
CA THR A 173 6.78 -13.37 2.13
C THR A 173 6.70 -13.22 0.62
N PHE A 174 7.39 -12.23 0.08
CA PHE A 174 7.38 -11.94 -1.36
C PHE A 174 8.78 -12.03 -1.96
N THR A 175 8.85 -12.10 -3.30
CA THR A 175 10.10 -12.08 -4.06
C THR A 175 10.15 -10.88 -4.99
N LEU A 176 11.33 -10.54 -5.50
CA LEU A 176 11.51 -9.49 -6.52
C LEU A 176 10.67 -9.75 -7.79
N GLY A 177 10.39 -11.00 -8.10
CA GLY A 177 9.54 -11.41 -9.22
C GLY A 177 8.03 -11.33 -8.95
N GLY A 178 7.61 -10.78 -7.78
CA GLY A 178 6.19 -10.61 -7.44
C GLY A 178 5.49 -11.87 -6.93
N MET A 179 6.22 -12.97 -6.69
CA MET A 179 5.64 -14.16 -6.06
C MET A 179 5.40 -13.89 -4.59
N VAL A 180 4.19 -14.18 -4.09
CA VAL A 180 3.80 -13.95 -2.69
C VAL A 180 3.31 -15.26 -2.08
N ARG A 181 3.94 -15.66 -0.97
CA ARG A 181 3.50 -16.77 -0.12
C ARG A 181 2.80 -16.19 1.11
N LYS A 182 1.62 -16.68 1.43
CA LYS A 182 0.80 -16.27 2.59
C LYS A 182 0.67 -17.43 3.57
N GLU A 183 0.65 -17.09 4.85
CA GLU A 183 0.50 -18.01 5.97
C GLU A 183 -0.38 -17.36 7.04
N GLU A 184 -1.40 -18.07 7.51
CA GLU A 184 -2.27 -17.59 8.58
C GLU A 184 -1.67 -17.99 9.94
N LEU A 185 -1.48 -17.00 10.82
CA LEU A 185 -0.94 -17.18 12.17
C LEU A 185 -2.03 -17.14 13.22
N VAL A 186 -3.03 -16.28 13.04
CA VAL A 186 -4.24 -16.17 13.88
C VAL A 186 -5.44 -16.12 12.96
N GLU A 187 -6.40 -17.01 13.18
CA GLU A 187 -7.63 -17.11 12.39
C GLU A 187 -8.50 -15.85 12.49
N ALA A 188 -9.24 -15.56 11.42
CA ALA A 188 -10.23 -14.51 11.40
C ALA A 188 -11.34 -14.77 12.45
N GLY A 189 -11.82 -13.68 13.07
CA GLY A 189 -12.87 -13.76 14.09
C GLY A 189 -12.38 -13.97 15.52
N SER A 190 -11.06 -14.05 15.75
CA SER A 190 -10.45 -14.28 17.06
C SER A 190 -10.74 -13.20 18.12
N GLY A 191 -11.29 -12.05 17.71
CA GLY A 191 -11.59 -10.92 18.60
C GLY A 191 -12.88 -11.05 19.42
N GLY A 192 -13.72 -12.04 19.18
CA GLY A 192 -15.01 -12.20 19.86
C GLY A 192 -15.90 -10.96 19.74
N ILE A 193 -16.74 -10.71 20.76
CA ILE A 193 -17.67 -9.56 20.76
C ILE A 193 -16.97 -8.21 20.89
N TYR A 194 -15.74 -8.17 21.36
CA TYR A 194 -14.90 -6.96 21.50
C TYR A 194 -14.03 -6.69 20.28
N GLY A 195 -14.00 -7.61 19.32
CA GLY A 195 -13.14 -7.54 18.14
C GLY A 195 -13.62 -6.60 17.04
N TRP A 196 -14.80 -5.99 17.16
CA TRP A 196 -15.38 -5.15 16.11
C TRP A 196 -14.42 -4.04 15.61
N TRP A 197 -13.76 -3.36 16.54
CA TRP A 197 -12.88 -2.22 16.26
C TRP A 197 -11.48 -2.61 15.80
N GLY A 198 -11.13 -3.87 15.93
CA GLY A 198 -9.84 -4.40 15.54
C GLY A 198 -8.87 -4.57 16.71
N THR A 199 -7.91 -5.43 16.46
CA THR A 199 -6.78 -5.69 17.34
C THR A 199 -5.62 -4.78 16.93
N ASN A 200 -5.02 -4.07 17.89
CA ASN A 200 -3.77 -3.38 17.69
C ASN A 200 -2.63 -4.36 17.87
N TYR A 201 -1.75 -4.46 16.89
CA TYR A 201 -0.57 -5.30 16.91
C TYR A 201 0.71 -4.47 16.91
N ALA A 202 1.75 -4.98 17.55
CA ALA A 202 3.11 -4.42 17.51
C ALA A 202 4.12 -5.57 17.54
N ILE A 203 5.02 -5.59 16.58
CA ILE A 203 6.09 -6.58 16.50
C ILE A 203 7.23 -6.11 17.39
N ASP A 204 7.86 -7.02 18.13
CA ASP A 204 9.06 -6.71 18.89
C ASP A 204 10.28 -6.46 17.97
N PRO A 205 11.30 -5.72 18.41
CA PRO A 205 12.45 -5.38 17.55
C PRO A 205 13.27 -6.57 17.04
N TYR A 206 13.15 -7.74 17.66
CA TYR A 206 13.88 -8.95 17.27
C TYR A 206 13.06 -9.84 16.33
N GLY A 207 11.73 -9.66 16.31
CA GLY A 207 10.81 -10.47 15.49
C GLY A 207 10.44 -11.79 16.12
N ASP A 208 10.58 -11.93 17.45
CA ASP A 208 10.24 -13.14 18.19
C ASP A 208 8.78 -13.15 18.64
N TYR A 209 8.22 -11.97 18.96
CA TYR A 209 6.88 -11.80 19.49
C TYR A 209 6.07 -10.72 18.77
N VAL A 210 4.74 -10.88 18.82
CA VAL A 210 3.77 -9.83 18.48
C VAL A 210 2.92 -9.54 19.71
N ALA A 211 3.04 -8.33 20.23
CA ALA A 211 2.10 -7.84 21.23
C ALA A 211 0.76 -7.53 20.57
N TYR A 212 -0.35 -7.87 21.24
CA TYR A 212 -1.68 -7.46 20.83
C TYR A 212 -2.42 -6.73 21.94
N ALA A 213 -3.27 -5.79 21.56
CA ALA A 213 -4.16 -5.09 22.48
C ALA A 213 -5.56 -5.00 21.86
N ARG A 214 -6.56 -5.38 22.66
CA ARG A 214 -7.99 -5.30 22.37
C ARG A 214 -8.71 -4.67 23.56
N PRO A 215 -9.99 -4.27 23.41
CA PRO A 215 -10.75 -3.75 24.52
C PRO A 215 -10.91 -4.71 25.71
N ASP A 216 -10.82 -6.02 25.48
CA ASP A 216 -10.95 -7.07 26.50
C ASP A 216 -9.60 -7.53 27.10
N GLY A 217 -8.48 -7.30 26.44
CA GLY A 217 -7.21 -7.80 26.94
C GLY A 217 -5.98 -7.40 26.18
N ILE A 218 -4.84 -7.62 26.81
CA ILE A 218 -3.50 -7.44 26.24
C ILE A 218 -2.77 -8.77 26.33
N GLY A 219 -2.01 -9.13 25.30
CA GLY A 219 -1.23 -10.34 25.29
C GLY A 219 -0.08 -10.35 24.30
N LEU A 220 0.56 -11.50 24.20
CA LEU A 220 1.64 -11.79 23.27
C LEU A 220 1.30 -13.00 22.42
N ILE A 221 1.81 -12.99 21.21
CA ILE A 221 1.83 -14.12 20.29
C ILE A 221 3.30 -14.44 20.05
N ASP A 222 3.70 -15.66 20.36
CA ASP A 222 5.03 -16.18 20.03
C ASP A 222 5.06 -16.52 18.54
N LEU A 223 6.05 -16.02 17.81
CA LEU A 223 6.16 -16.22 16.36
C LEU A 223 6.90 -17.54 15.99
N GLU A 224 7.44 -18.27 16.96
CA GLU A 224 8.04 -19.59 16.74
C GLU A 224 6.96 -20.69 16.73
N ASP A 225 6.09 -20.71 17.74
CA ASP A 225 5.05 -21.72 17.89
C ASP A 225 3.59 -21.22 17.71
N PHE A 226 3.45 -19.91 17.45
CA PHE A 226 2.18 -19.19 17.30
C PHE A 226 1.27 -19.27 18.51
N ASN A 227 1.85 -19.50 19.68
CA ASN A 227 1.11 -19.57 20.92
C ASN A 227 0.65 -18.19 21.37
N GLN A 228 -0.65 -17.99 21.50
CA GLN A 228 -1.26 -16.75 21.97
C GLN A 228 -1.45 -16.80 23.49
N GLN A 229 -0.76 -15.92 24.20
CA GLN A 229 -0.86 -15.78 25.65
C GLN A 229 -1.51 -14.45 26.03
N GLN A 230 -2.66 -14.47 26.69
CA GLN A 230 -3.24 -13.27 27.29
C GLN A 230 -2.51 -12.97 28.60
N ILE A 231 -1.93 -11.76 28.72
CA ILE A 231 -1.17 -11.32 29.89
C ILE A 231 -2.05 -10.57 30.86
N LEU A 232 -2.99 -9.76 30.36
CA LEU A 232 -3.88 -8.94 31.17
C LEU A 232 -5.30 -8.99 30.64
N ASP A 233 -6.25 -9.31 31.51
CA ASP A 233 -7.67 -9.12 31.27
C ASP A 233 -8.04 -7.68 31.68
N ILE A 234 -8.54 -6.89 30.74
CA ILE A 234 -8.89 -5.47 30.94
C ILE A 234 -10.34 -5.32 31.41
N LEU A 235 -11.22 -6.29 31.15
CA LEU A 235 -12.66 -6.19 31.46
C LEU A 235 -12.97 -5.80 32.91
N PRO A 236 -12.24 -6.30 33.93
CA PRO A 236 -12.50 -5.91 35.32
C PRO A 236 -12.23 -4.43 35.63
N TYR A 237 -11.45 -3.76 34.77
CA TYR A 237 -11.04 -2.37 34.97
C TYR A 237 -11.82 -1.36 34.11
N GLN A 238 -12.74 -1.85 33.28
CA GLN A 238 -13.57 -0.96 32.46
C GLN A 238 -14.64 -0.30 33.36
N THR A 239 -14.63 1.01 33.41
CA THR A 239 -15.72 1.77 34.00
C THR A 239 -16.92 1.72 33.06
N ARG A 240 -18.05 1.22 33.53
CA ARG A 240 -19.32 1.33 32.80
C ARG A 240 -19.68 2.83 32.74
N SER A 241 -19.50 3.43 31.58
CA SER A 241 -20.04 4.75 31.26
C SER A 241 -21.41 4.61 30.59
#